data_463499f73809f13e54c8fa981649b621
#
_entry.id   463499f73809f13e54c8fa981649b621
#
_cell.length_a   1.000
_cell.length_b   1.000
_cell.length_c   1.000
_cell.angle_alpha   90.00
_cell.angle_beta   90.00
_cell.angle_gamma   90.00
#
_symmetry.space_group_name_H-M   'P 1'
#
loop_
_entity.id
_entity.type
_entity.pdbx_description
1 polymer ?
#
loop_
_entity_poly.entity_id
_entity_poly.type
_entity_poly.pdbx_seq_one_letter_code
_entity_poly.pdbx_strand_id
1 'polypeptide(L)'
;MNWYAAHVVLYVEMKRQPQDRFPVWENIVLIEAATEDEAFDKAEVIGRRGEGDDEGSFRWEGEPARWVFAGVRKLTTCEDAENRPGDGTELTYLQMEVASREALARLVESEAVQVELKEPFPSEETVHQAT
;
A
#
# COMPACT_ATOMS: atom_id res chain seq x y z
N MET A 1 0.26 -1.85 -23.62
CA MET A 1 -0.05 -1.41 -22.25
C MET A 1 0.26 -2.53 -21.27
N ASN A 2 0.75 -2.16 -20.13
CA ASN A 2 1.10 -3.13 -19.10
C ASN A 2 0.22 -2.93 -17.89
N TRP A 3 0.16 -3.97 -17.04
CA TRP A 3 -0.61 -3.90 -15.81
C TRP A 3 0.34 -3.82 -14.62
N TYR A 4 -0.01 -2.95 -13.68
CA TYR A 4 0.78 -2.69 -12.48
C TYR A 4 -0.11 -2.75 -11.26
N ALA A 5 0.48 -3.11 -10.13
CA ALA A 5 -0.17 -2.99 -8.82
C ALA A 5 0.52 -1.88 -8.05
N ALA A 6 -0.24 -0.88 -7.64
CA ALA A 6 0.31 0.26 -6.91
C ALA A 6 -0.18 0.21 -5.47
N HIS A 7 0.75 0.38 -4.54
CA HIS A 7 0.46 0.39 -3.11
C HIS A 7 0.31 1.84 -2.68
N VAL A 8 -0.94 2.25 -2.50
CA VAL A 8 -1.29 3.63 -2.22
C VAL A 8 -1.54 3.76 -0.73
N VAL A 9 -0.78 4.62 -0.07
CA VAL A 9 -0.82 4.74 1.38
C VAL A 9 -1.57 5.99 1.78
N LEU A 10 -2.61 5.79 2.62
CA LEU A 10 -3.35 6.89 3.21
C LEU A 10 -3.35 6.71 4.72
N TYR A 11 -3.50 7.80 5.44
CA TYR A 11 -3.60 7.71 6.88
C TYR A 11 -4.66 8.68 7.39
N VAL A 12 -5.05 8.45 8.65
CA VAL A 12 -6.03 9.30 9.33
C VAL A 12 -5.29 10.35 10.12
N GLU A 13 -5.60 11.62 9.85
CA GLU A 13 -5.03 12.74 10.60
C GLU A 13 -6.12 13.34 11.48
N MET A 14 -5.84 13.47 12.77
CA MET A 14 -6.78 14.10 13.70
C MET A 14 -6.72 15.60 13.53
N LYS A 15 -7.85 16.27 13.57
CA LYS A 15 -7.91 17.71 13.31
C LYS A 15 -7.61 18.55 14.52
N ARG A 16 -7.90 18.06 15.72
CA ARG A 16 -7.92 18.90 16.90
C ARG A 16 -7.00 18.47 18.04
N GLN A 17 -6.51 17.25 18.00
CA GLN A 17 -5.75 16.74 19.13
C GLN A 17 -4.38 16.25 18.68
N PRO A 18 -3.40 16.23 19.58
CA PRO A 18 -2.08 15.69 19.25
C PRO A 18 -2.19 14.24 18.82
N GLN A 19 -1.27 13.81 17.99
CA GLN A 19 -1.34 12.49 17.42
C GLN A 19 0.06 11.88 17.41
N ASP A 20 0.23 10.77 18.10
CA ASP A 20 1.49 10.04 18.09
C ASP A 20 1.36 8.66 17.45
N ARG A 21 0.15 8.27 17.06
CA ARG A 21 -0.11 7.02 16.35
C ARG A 21 -0.99 7.35 15.16
N PHE A 22 -0.68 6.70 14.04
CA PHE A 22 -1.36 7.02 12.78
C PHE A 22 -1.99 5.77 12.21
N PRO A 23 -3.34 5.71 12.16
CA PRO A 23 -3.98 4.61 11.43
C PRO A 23 -3.63 4.72 9.95
N VAL A 24 -3.14 3.65 9.38
CA VAL A 24 -2.65 3.65 8.00
C VAL A 24 -3.37 2.57 7.20
N TRP A 25 -3.80 2.94 6.01
CA TRP A 25 -4.32 1.98 5.03
C TRP A 25 -3.38 1.95 3.85
N GLU A 26 -3.00 0.74 3.47
CA GLU A 26 -2.26 0.56 2.24
C GLU A 26 -3.20 -0.14 1.27
N ASN A 27 -3.70 0.60 0.32
CA ASN A 27 -4.63 0.10 -0.68
C ASN A 27 -3.86 -0.30 -1.91
N ILE A 28 -4.14 -1.48 -2.43
CA ILE A 28 -3.43 -1.99 -3.60
C ILE A 28 -4.39 -1.91 -4.77
N VAL A 29 -4.04 -1.10 -5.76
CA VAL A 29 -4.91 -0.84 -6.90
C VAL A 29 -4.25 -1.28 -8.19
N LEU A 30 -5.06 -1.74 -9.15
CA LEU A 30 -4.57 -2.11 -10.47
C LEU A 30 -4.56 -0.90 -11.38
N ILE A 31 -3.50 -0.78 -12.16
CA ILE A 31 -3.34 0.32 -13.09
C ILE A 31 -2.87 -0.24 -14.42
N GLU A 32 -3.48 0.20 -15.49
CA GLU A 32 -3.01 -0.09 -16.83
C GLU A 32 -2.32 1.15 -17.38
N ALA A 33 -1.09 0.99 -17.83
CA ALA A 33 -0.30 2.12 -18.32
C ALA A 33 0.75 1.65 -19.29
N ALA A 34 1.26 2.56 -20.10
CA ALA A 34 2.28 2.24 -21.07
C ALA A 34 3.65 2.10 -20.42
N THR A 35 3.91 2.85 -19.37
CA THR A 35 5.21 2.88 -18.69
C THR A 35 5.01 2.93 -17.19
N GLU A 36 6.10 2.63 -16.47
CA GLU A 36 6.11 2.74 -15.00
C GLU A 36 5.82 4.17 -14.55
N ASP A 37 6.41 5.15 -15.23
CA ASP A 37 6.20 6.54 -14.85
C ASP A 37 4.73 6.93 -14.97
N GLU A 38 4.10 6.51 -16.06
CA GLU A 38 2.68 6.77 -16.25
C GLU A 38 1.85 6.08 -15.18
N ALA A 39 2.22 4.85 -14.83
CA ALA A 39 1.50 4.11 -13.80
C ALA A 39 1.63 4.81 -12.46
N PHE A 40 2.82 5.32 -12.14
CA PHE A 40 3.05 6.03 -10.89
C PHE A 40 2.19 7.30 -10.82
N ASP A 41 2.15 8.06 -11.91
CA ASP A 41 1.35 9.28 -11.95
C ASP A 41 -0.13 8.98 -11.75
N LYS A 42 -0.62 7.91 -12.37
CA LYS A 42 -2.01 7.51 -12.19
C LYS A 42 -2.28 7.09 -10.75
N ALA A 43 -1.32 6.41 -10.13
CA ALA A 43 -1.46 5.99 -8.74
C ALA A 43 -1.57 7.19 -7.81
N GLU A 44 -0.78 8.23 -8.06
CA GLU A 44 -0.85 9.44 -7.26
C GLU A 44 -2.20 10.13 -7.38
N VAL A 45 -2.74 10.18 -8.58
CA VAL A 45 -4.08 10.75 -8.78
C VAL A 45 -5.11 9.96 -7.98
N ILE A 46 -5.03 8.62 -8.02
CA ILE A 46 -5.95 7.78 -7.27
C ILE A 46 -5.81 8.02 -5.78
N GLY A 47 -4.57 8.14 -5.30
CA GLY A 47 -4.34 8.39 -3.88
C GLY A 47 -4.94 9.70 -3.42
N ARG A 48 -4.75 10.76 -4.20
CA ARG A 48 -5.29 12.06 -3.83
C ARG A 48 -6.81 12.10 -3.84
N ARG A 49 -7.44 11.26 -4.65
CA ARG A 49 -8.90 11.15 -4.62
C ARG A 49 -9.42 10.59 -3.30
N GLY A 50 -8.57 9.88 -2.57
CA GLY A 50 -8.95 9.33 -1.28
C GLY A 50 -8.84 10.31 -0.14
N GLU A 51 -8.31 11.50 -0.38
CA GLU A 51 -8.18 12.51 0.66
C GLU A 51 -9.53 13.16 0.97
N GLY A 52 -9.64 13.67 2.17
CA GLY A 52 -10.79 14.46 2.53
C GLY A 52 -11.39 14.06 3.86
N ASP A 53 -12.51 14.70 4.18
CA ASP A 53 -13.14 14.51 5.48
C ASP A 53 -14.67 14.42 5.34
N ASP A 54 -15.17 14.03 4.18
CA ASP A 54 -16.62 13.91 3.91
C ASP A 54 -17.33 15.21 4.25
N GLU A 55 -16.79 16.32 3.76
CA GLU A 55 -17.34 17.66 3.97
C GLU A 55 -17.44 18.00 5.44
N GLY A 56 -16.46 17.54 6.21
CA GLY A 56 -16.36 17.86 7.63
C GLY A 56 -17.01 16.86 8.55
N SER A 57 -17.64 15.81 8.00
CA SER A 57 -18.37 14.86 8.84
C SER A 57 -17.55 13.64 9.26
N PHE A 58 -16.36 13.45 8.69
CA PHE A 58 -15.59 12.25 8.99
C PHE A 58 -15.08 12.28 10.43
N ARG A 59 -15.27 11.16 11.12
CA ARG A 59 -14.82 10.98 12.49
C ARG A 59 -13.98 9.73 12.61
N TRP A 60 -12.98 9.80 13.46
CA TRP A 60 -12.19 8.65 13.84
C TRP A 60 -12.24 8.54 15.35
N GLU A 61 -12.76 7.43 15.85
CA GLU A 61 -12.95 7.24 17.31
C GLU A 61 -13.70 8.41 17.92
N GLY A 62 -14.71 8.90 17.20
CA GLY A 62 -15.57 9.95 17.68
C GLY A 62 -15.05 11.36 17.51
N GLU A 63 -13.84 11.53 17.01
CA GLU A 63 -13.22 12.85 16.90
C GLU A 63 -13.08 13.28 15.43
N PRO A 64 -13.16 14.57 15.15
CA PRO A 64 -12.99 15.04 13.77
C PRO A 64 -11.64 14.64 13.21
N ALA A 65 -11.65 14.14 11.99
CA ALA A 65 -10.44 13.64 11.35
C ALA A 65 -10.57 13.78 9.84
N ARG A 66 -9.49 13.48 9.15
CA ARG A 66 -9.49 13.48 7.69
C ARG A 66 -8.53 12.43 7.17
N TRP A 67 -8.78 12.03 5.92
CA TRP A 67 -7.87 11.14 5.21
C TRP A 67 -6.80 11.96 4.51
N VAL A 68 -5.56 11.54 4.62
CA VAL A 68 -4.43 12.19 3.96
C VAL A 68 -3.68 11.17 3.14
N PHE A 69 -3.35 11.53 1.90
CA PHE A 69 -2.55 10.68 1.03
C PHE A 69 -1.08 10.87 1.40
N ALA A 70 -0.42 9.78 1.79
CA ALA A 70 0.98 9.84 2.19
C ALA A 70 1.92 9.59 1.02
N GLY A 71 1.52 8.75 0.07
CA GLY A 71 2.37 8.46 -1.08
C GLY A 71 2.13 7.08 -1.62
N VAL A 72 2.85 6.76 -2.70
CA VAL A 72 2.87 5.43 -3.29
C VAL A 72 4.11 4.74 -2.76
N ARG A 73 3.90 3.70 -1.95
CA ARG A 73 5.02 3.04 -1.30
C ARG A 73 5.74 2.06 -2.22
N LYS A 74 4.99 1.47 -3.15
CA LYS A 74 5.52 0.38 -3.97
C LYS A 74 4.73 0.33 -5.26
N LEU A 75 5.43 0.11 -6.36
CA LEU A 75 4.80 -0.11 -7.66
C LEU A 75 5.39 -1.39 -8.23
N THR A 76 4.54 -2.37 -8.46
CA THR A 76 4.96 -3.69 -8.91
C THR A 76 4.35 -3.97 -10.28
N THR A 77 5.18 -4.46 -11.21
CA THR A 77 4.64 -4.95 -12.47
C THR A 77 3.96 -6.28 -12.20
N CYS A 78 2.70 -6.42 -12.62
CA CYS A 78 1.98 -7.66 -12.39
C CYS A 78 2.60 -8.79 -13.19
N GLU A 79 2.47 -10.00 -12.66
CA GLU A 79 2.84 -11.19 -13.38
C GLU A 79 2.09 -11.20 -14.72
N ASP A 80 2.79 -11.52 -15.82
CA ASP A 80 2.18 -11.54 -17.15
C ASP A 80 1.54 -10.19 -17.48
N ALA A 81 2.35 -9.15 -17.31
CA ALA A 81 1.88 -7.76 -17.30
C ALA A 81 1.17 -7.33 -18.58
N GLU A 82 1.43 -7.98 -19.70
CA GLU A 82 0.86 -7.58 -20.98
C GLU A 82 -0.57 -8.08 -21.15
N ASN A 83 -0.99 -9.02 -20.33
CA ASN A 83 -2.35 -9.58 -20.40
C ASN A 83 -3.17 -9.10 -19.22
N ARG A 84 -4.46 -8.99 -19.43
CA ARG A 84 -5.36 -8.59 -18.35
C ARG A 84 -5.29 -9.61 -17.22
N PRO A 85 -5.14 -9.17 -15.97
CA PRO A 85 -5.11 -10.10 -14.84
C PRO A 85 -6.38 -10.93 -14.76
N GLY A 86 -6.22 -12.17 -14.37
CA GLY A 86 -7.33 -13.09 -14.24
C GLY A 86 -7.11 -14.04 -13.08
N ASP A 87 -7.80 -15.16 -13.14
CA ASP A 87 -7.75 -16.13 -12.06
C ASP A 87 -6.33 -16.65 -11.86
N GLY A 88 -5.83 -16.50 -10.64
CA GLY A 88 -4.50 -16.96 -10.28
C GLY A 88 -3.36 -16.03 -10.57
N THR A 89 -3.60 -14.87 -11.21
CA THR A 89 -2.53 -13.93 -11.51
C THR A 89 -1.99 -13.31 -10.21
N GLU A 90 -0.69 -13.36 -10.03
CA GLU A 90 -0.07 -12.67 -8.90
C GLU A 90 0.00 -11.18 -9.22
N LEU A 91 -0.67 -10.37 -8.42
CA LEU A 91 -0.73 -8.92 -8.66
C LEU A 91 0.44 -8.20 -8.02
N THR A 92 0.79 -8.60 -6.82
CA THR A 92 1.86 -8.00 -6.03
C THR A 92 2.21 -8.97 -4.92
N TYR A 93 3.09 -8.56 -4.03
CA TYR A 93 3.43 -9.37 -2.87
C TYR A 93 3.86 -8.46 -1.73
N LEU A 94 3.81 -9.00 -0.52
CA LEU A 94 4.38 -8.36 0.65
C LEU A 94 5.46 -9.29 1.18
N GLN A 95 6.62 -8.75 1.46
CA GLN A 95 7.70 -9.52 2.06
C GLN A 95 7.89 -9.06 3.49
N MET A 96 7.90 -10.00 4.41
CA MET A 96 8.01 -9.67 5.81
C MET A 96 8.62 -10.82 6.58
N GLU A 97 9.02 -10.53 7.81
CA GLU A 97 9.51 -11.57 8.73
C GLU A 97 8.69 -11.54 9.99
N VAL A 98 8.46 -12.70 10.55
CA VAL A 98 7.85 -12.81 11.87
C VAL A 98 8.83 -13.52 12.80
N ALA A 99 8.70 -13.31 14.10
CA ALA A 99 9.71 -13.71 15.07
C ALA A 99 9.65 -15.18 15.44
N SER A 100 8.56 -15.88 15.16
CA SER A 100 8.40 -17.26 15.61
C SER A 100 7.34 -17.97 14.79
N ARG A 101 7.27 -19.30 14.97
CA ARG A 101 6.20 -20.07 14.34
C ARG A 101 4.83 -19.69 14.87
N GLU A 102 4.78 -19.31 16.15
CA GLU A 102 3.52 -18.83 16.72
C GLU A 102 3.07 -17.54 16.07
N ALA A 103 4.00 -16.61 15.83
CA ALA A 103 3.69 -15.38 15.15
C ALA A 103 3.22 -15.63 13.73
N LEU A 104 3.85 -16.61 13.05
CA LEU A 104 3.41 -16.97 11.70
C LEU A 104 1.98 -17.48 11.71
N ALA A 105 1.62 -18.32 12.67
CA ALA A 105 0.25 -18.83 12.76
C ALA A 105 -0.74 -17.70 13.01
N ARG A 106 -0.38 -16.73 13.87
CA ARG A 106 -1.24 -15.60 14.13
C ARG A 106 -1.45 -14.76 12.87
N LEU A 107 -0.38 -14.57 12.09
CA LEU A 107 -0.49 -13.83 10.85
C LEU A 107 -1.48 -14.50 9.90
N VAL A 108 -1.36 -15.82 9.74
CA VAL A 108 -2.23 -16.57 8.84
C VAL A 108 -3.68 -16.52 9.31
N GLU A 109 -3.90 -16.51 10.62
CA GLU A 109 -5.25 -16.50 11.18
C GLU A 109 -5.78 -15.08 11.41
N SER A 110 -5.06 -14.08 10.95
CA SER A 110 -5.49 -12.67 11.04
C SER A 110 -5.60 -12.17 12.48
N GLU A 111 -4.77 -12.71 13.36
CA GLU A 111 -4.71 -12.24 14.74
C GLU A 111 -3.65 -11.16 14.86
N ALA A 112 -3.72 -10.40 15.95
CA ALA A 112 -2.74 -9.35 16.18
C ALA A 112 -1.34 -9.96 16.27
N VAL A 113 -0.41 -9.42 15.49
CA VAL A 113 0.94 -9.94 15.43
C VAL A 113 1.86 -8.83 14.93
N GLN A 114 3.09 -8.84 15.42
CA GLN A 114 4.10 -7.91 14.92
C GLN A 114 4.83 -8.54 13.75
N VAL A 115 5.04 -7.75 12.71
CA VAL A 115 5.79 -8.18 11.55
C VAL A 115 6.82 -7.11 11.21
N GLU A 116 7.88 -7.52 10.58
CA GLU A 116 8.88 -6.61 10.06
C GLU A 116 8.78 -6.63 8.54
N LEU A 117 8.43 -5.48 7.95
CA LEU A 117 8.38 -5.38 6.49
C LEU A 117 9.78 -5.30 5.94
N LYS A 118 10.03 -6.04 4.88
CA LYS A 118 11.34 -6.12 4.25
C LYS A 118 11.39 -5.47 2.88
N GLU A 119 10.44 -4.65 2.54
CA GLU A 119 10.35 -4.03 1.22
C GLU A 119 10.44 -2.53 1.29
N PRO A 120 11.02 -1.91 0.26
CA PRO A 120 11.68 -2.56 -0.87
C PRO A 120 12.98 -3.19 -0.41
N PHE A 121 13.48 -4.14 -1.21
CA PHE A 121 14.77 -4.74 -0.91
C PHE A 121 15.84 -3.67 -0.95
N PRO A 122 16.84 -3.76 -0.09
CA PRO A 122 18.04 -2.99 -0.34
C PRO A 122 18.53 -3.42 -1.72
N SER A 123 18.93 -2.46 -2.51
CA SER A 123 19.35 -2.80 -3.81
C SER A 123 20.59 -3.59 -3.80
N GLU A 124 20.53 -4.74 -3.79
CA GLU A 124 21.62 -5.53 -3.99
C GLU A 124 21.35 -6.35 -5.19
N GLU A 125 20.62 -5.94 -5.10
CA GLU A 125 20.23 -6.25 -5.98
C GLU A 125 20.08 -5.80 -6.69
N THR A 126 20.16 -4.94 -6.02
CA THR A 126 19.89 -4.59 -6.33
C THR A 126 20.34 -4.62 -6.61
N VAL A 127 20.74 -4.48 -6.55
CA VAL A 127 20.96 -4.73 -6.72
C VAL A 127 20.64 -5.12 -7.31
N HIS A 128 20.64 -4.74 -7.40
CA HIS A 128 20.10 -5.10 -7.77
C HIS A 128 19.72 -5.18 -8.19
N GLN A 129 19.74 -4.89 -8.28
CA GLN A 129 19.17 -5.08 -8.33
C GLN A 129 18.82 -5.02 -8.66
N ALA A 130 19.32 -4.56 -8.59
CA ALA A 130 18.83 -4.59 -8.57
C ALA A 130 18.57 -4.78 -9.05
N THR A 131 18.84 -4.57 -9.13
CA THR A 131 18.45 -4.84 -9.23
C THR A 131 18.05 -4.88 -9.42
#